data_f0c149ac1e13b61474ca06bb891e926e
#
_entry.id   f0c149ac1e13b61474ca06bb891e926e
#
_cell.length_a   1.000
_cell.length_b   1.000
_cell.length_c   1.000
_cell.angle_alpha   90.00
_cell.angle_beta   90.00
_cell.angle_gamma   90.00
#
_symmetry.space_group_name_H-M   'P 1'
#
loop_
_entity.id
_entity.type
_entity.pdbx_description
1 polymer ?
#
loop_
_entity_poly.entity_id
_entity_poly.type
_entity_poly.pdbx_seq_one_letter_code
_entity_poly.pdbx_strand_id
1 'polypeptide(L)'
;MRNDGKPAVVVGAGPAGLCAAIELKKAGAPVVLMDENAKPGGQLFKQIHKFFGSREHKAGIRGFDIGKELLAESLRLGIDVRLKTEVVGIESGLKVWAVEDRSKSYTLDAGKLILATGATENALSFPGWTLPGVMTAGCAQTLINVHRVLPGKKVLMVGSGNVGVIVAYQLMQAGARVAAVIEALPRLGGYGVHTAKVRRAGVAFHCSTTILRAEGKEGVEKAVIAKIDEKFRPIPGTEQILDVDTICLAVGLTPSIELSCLAGCRQIYVPELGGNMPAHDDYMRSSNESVYVVGDIAGVEEASTAMEEGRLAGLHAAWAMGYMDDQTMKTRTNETRERLQALRQGVFGQKRFAAKERILAMRKDA
;
A
#
# COMPACT_ATOMS: atom_id res chain seq x y z
N MET A 1 0.66 12.02 31.31
CA MET A 1 1.59 13.16 31.14
C MET A 1 0.93 14.13 30.19
N ARG A 2 0.76 15.40 30.56
CA ARG A 2 0.25 16.42 29.62
C ARG A 2 1.30 16.61 28.53
N ASN A 3 0.86 16.58 27.29
CA ASN A 3 1.70 16.79 26.11
C ASN A 3 2.22 18.24 26.17
N ASP A 4 3.53 18.45 26.06
CA ASP A 4 4.21 19.76 26.14
C ASP A 4 3.91 20.68 24.94
N GLY A 5 2.70 20.56 24.35
CA GLY A 5 2.28 21.32 23.18
C GLY A 5 2.86 20.84 21.85
N LYS A 6 3.64 19.76 21.85
CA LYS A 6 4.23 19.17 20.64
C LYS A 6 3.12 18.57 19.75
N PRO A 7 3.18 18.73 18.42
CA PRO A 7 2.20 18.15 17.51
C PRO A 7 2.31 16.61 17.42
N ALA A 8 1.23 15.96 17.03
CA ALA A 8 1.31 14.65 16.42
C ALA A 8 1.88 14.81 15.00
N VAL A 9 2.91 14.06 14.67
CA VAL A 9 3.49 14.04 13.33
C VAL A 9 3.04 12.77 12.62
N VAL A 10 2.44 12.94 11.44
CA VAL A 10 2.00 11.85 10.57
C VAL A 10 2.87 11.84 9.32
N VAL A 11 3.50 10.71 9.03
CA VAL A 11 4.39 10.54 7.87
C VAL A 11 3.71 9.66 6.82
N GLY A 12 3.39 10.25 5.68
CA GLY A 12 2.65 9.67 4.58
C GLY A 12 1.20 10.15 4.51
N ALA A 13 0.83 10.84 3.44
CA ALA A 13 -0.52 11.33 3.16
C ALA A 13 -1.32 10.35 2.28
N GLY A 14 -1.10 9.04 2.47
CA GLY A 14 -1.95 7.98 1.95
C GLY A 14 -3.28 7.88 2.72
N PRO A 15 -4.16 6.92 2.37
CA PRO A 15 -5.46 6.78 3.01
C PRO A 15 -5.35 6.58 4.54
N ALA A 16 -4.37 5.83 5.00
CA ALA A 16 -4.14 5.60 6.42
C ALA A 16 -3.73 6.89 7.15
N GLY A 17 -2.69 7.58 6.64
CA GLY A 17 -2.18 8.80 7.28
C GLY A 17 -3.17 9.95 7.28
N LEU A 18 -3.90 10.17 6.17
CA LEU A 18 -4.97 11.17 6.09
C LEU A 18 -6.08 10.89 7.12
N CYS A 19 -6.54 9.63 7.23
CA CYS A 19 -7.55 9.27 8.21
C CYS A 19 -7.05 9.43 9.65
N ALA A 20 -5.80 9.08 9.94
CA ALA A 20 -5.20 9.28 11.26
C ALA A 20 -5.11 10.77 11.63
N ALA A 21 -4.63 11.60 10.70
CA ALA A 21 -4.52 13.04 10.89
C ALA A 21 -5.87 13.71 11.12
N ILE A 22 -6.92 13.29 10.38
CA ILE A 22 -8.29 13.78 10.51
C ILE A 22 -8.84 13.45 11.91
N GLU A 23 -8.67 12.23 12.40
CA GLU A 23 -9.17 11.83 13.74
C GLU A 23 -8.44 12.57 14.86
N LEU A 24 -7.13 12.72 14.78
CA LEU A 24 -6.35 13.54 15.71
C LEU A 24 -6.84 14.98 15.75
N LYS A 25 -7.04 15.57 14.59
CA LYS A 25 -7.46 16.98 14.49
C LYS A 25 -8.89 17.21 14.97
N LYS A 26 -9.81 16.27 14.69
CA LYS A 26 -11.19 16.30 15.22
C LYS A 26 -11.23 16.23 16.75
N ALA A 27 -10.24 15.57 17.37
CA ALA A 27 -10.09 15.57 18.83
C ALA A 27 -9.45 16.85 19.38
N GLY A 28 -8.99 17.77 18.53
CA GLY A 28 -8.36 19.04 18.92
C GLY A 28 -6.83 18.99 19.02
N ALA A 29 -6.18 17.87 18.69
CA ALA A 29 -4.73 17.77 18.73
C ALA A 29 -4.08 18.63 17.63
N PRO A 30 -2.90 19.24 17.89
CA PRO A 30 -2.08 19.82 16.83
C PRO A 30 -1.48 18.71 15.98
N VAL A 31 -1.59 18.83 14.64
CA VAL A 31 -1.17 17.78 13.69
C VAL A 31 -0.35 18.40 12.57
N VAL A 32 0.78 17.78 12.27
CA VAL A 32 1.58 18.00 11.06
C VAL A 32 1.56 16.71 10.25
N LEU A 33 1.15 16.80 8.98
CA LEU A 33 1.12 15.69 8.03
C LEU A 33 2.14 15.95 6.92
N MET A 34 3.10 15.03 6.74
CA MET A 34 4.17 15.15 5.75
C MET A 34 4.03 14.06 4.68
N ASP A 35 4.29 14.41 3.42
CA ASP A 35 4.36 13.46 2.31
C ASP A 35 5.41 13.89 1.28
N GLU A 36 6.22 12.96 0.81
CA GLU A 36 7.26 13.19 -0.20
C GLU A 36 6.69 13.61 -1.56
N ASN A 37 5.46 13.22 -1.85
CA ASN A 37 4.81 13.47 -3.12
C ASN A 37 4.20 14.88 -3.18
N ALA A 38 4.14 15.42 -4.39
CA ALA A 38 3.45 16.68 -4.66
C ALA A 38 1.91 16.54 -4.64
N LYS A 39 1.40 15.31 -4.66
CA LYS A 39 -0.04 14.98 -4.65
C LYS A 39 -0.33 14.03 -3.51
N PRO A 40 -1.29 14.35 -2.63
CA PRO A 40 -1.68 13.50 -1.53
C PRO A 40 -2.55 12.33 -1.99
N GLY A 41 -2.76 11.38 -1.09
CA GLY A 41 -3.58 10.20 -1.30
C GLY A 41 -2.78 8.93 -1.53
N GLY A 42 -1.44 9.00 -1.48
CA GLY A 42 -0.57 7.86 -1.67
C GLY A 42 -0.93 7.09 -2.95
N GLN A 43 -1.10 5.78 -2.87
CA GLN A 43 -1.45 4.99 -4.05
C GLN A 43 -2.86 5.28 -4.62
N LEU A 44 -3.73 6.00 -3.90
CA LEU A 44 -5.07 6.37 -4.39
C LEU A 44 -5.01 7.31 -5.60
N PHE A 45 -4.02 8.19 -5.71
CA PHE A 45 -3.96 9.20 -6.77
C PHE A 45 -3.86 8.62 -8.18
N LYS A 46 -3.39 7.38 -8.32
CA LYS A 46 -3.32 6.66 -9.60
C LYS A 46 -4.47 5.67 -9.84
N GLN A 47 -5.36 5.47 -8.86
CA GLN A 47 -6.46 4.51 -8.95
C GLN A 47 -7.71 5.14 -9.57
N ILE A 48 -7.92 4.88 -10.86
CA ILE A 48 -9.07 5.39 -11.63
C ILE A 48 -10.31 4.49 -11.53
N HIS A 49 -10.20 3.29 -10.97
CA HIS A 49 -11.34 2.40 -10.75
C HIS A 49 -12.15 2.81 -9.52
N LYS A 50 -13.42 2.44 -9.50
CA LYS A 50 -14.31 2.66 -8.37
C LYS A 50 -14.06 1.63 -7.28
N PHE A 51 -14.07 2.09 -6.02
CA PHE A 51 -13.93 1.23 -4.86
C PHE A 51 -15.16 0.37 -4.65
N PHE A 52 -14.94 -0.80 -4.08
CA PHE A 52 -15.98 -1.70 -3.58
C PHE A 52 -16.05 -1.63 -2.06
N GLY A 53 -17.11 -2.18 -1.47
CA GLY A 53 -17.29 -2.24 -0.04
C GLY A 53 -18.50 -1.42 0.43
N SER A 54 -18.39 -0.82 1.61
CA SER A 54 -19.47 -0.05 2.21
C SER A 54 -19.41 1.45 1.85
N ARG A 55 -20.47 2.18 2.20
CA ARG A 55 -20.56 3.62 2.01
C ARG A 55 -19.51 4.36 2.84
N GLU A 56 -19.19 3.88 4.04
CA GLU A 56 -18.15 4.44 4.93
C GLU A 56 -16.77 4.37 4.28
N HIS A 57 -16.52 3.37 3.44
CA HIS A 57 -15.27 3.17 2.71
C HIS A 57 -15.35 3.70 1.27
N LYS A 58 -16.30 4.63 1.01
CA LYS A 58 -16.42 5.32 -0.28
C LYS A 58 -16.68 4.40 -1.47
N ALA A 59 -17.46 3.31 -1.28
CA ALA A 59 -17.89 2.44 -2.38
C ALA A 59 -18.52 3.24 -3.52
N GLY A 60 -18.14 2.93 -4.76
CA GLY A 60 -18.62 3.62 -5.97
C GLY A 60 -17.84 4.88 -6.34
N ILE A 61 -16.94 5.38 -5.46
CA ILE A 61 -16.07 6.52 -5.72
C ILE A 61 -14.73 6.03 -6.29
N ARG A 62 -14.08 6.81 -7.15
CA ARG A 62 -12.76 6.47 -7.69
C ARG A 62 -11.66 6.77 -6.66
N GLY A 63 -10.59 5.97 -6.65
CA GLY A 63 -9.53 6.12 -5.67
C GLY A 63 -8.94 7.54 -5.62
N PHE A 64 -8.66 8.14 -6.76
CA PHE A 64 -8.11 9.49 -6.80
C PHE A 64 -9.09 10.58 -6.28
N ASP A 65 -10.40 10.38 -6.40
CA ASP A 65 -11.40 11.29 -5.83
C ASP A 65 -11.48 11.10 -4.30
N ILE A 66 -11.34 9.86 -3.80
CA ILE A 66 -11.24 9.60 -2.35
C ILE A 66 -10.04 10.34 -1.75
N GLY A 67 -8.88 10.26 -2.40
CA GLY A 67 -7.68 10.97 -1.96
C GLY A 67 -7.89 12.49 -1.90
N LYS A 68 -8.57 13.07 -2.91
CA LYS A 68 -8.91 14.50 -2.93
C LYS A 68 -9.89 14.90 -1.80
N GLU A 69 -10.93 14.09 -1.56
CA GLU A 69 -11.90 14.32 -0.48
C GLU A 69 -11.23 14.33 0.89
N LEU A 70 -10.37 13.32 1.17
CA LEU A 70 -9.64 13.22 2.43
C LEU A 70 -8.67 14.40 2.63
N LEU A 71 -7.98 14.84 1.57
CA LEU A 71 -7.14 16.03 1.63
C LEU A 71 -7.97 17.30 1.92
N ALA A 72 -9.08 17.47 1.18
CA ALA A 72 -9.94 18.63 1.36
C ALA A 72 -10.49 18.71 2.80
N GLU A 73 -10.85 17.55 3.39
CA GLU A 73 -11.24 17.46 4.80
C GLU A 73 -10.09 17.85 5.72
N SER A 74 -8.88 17.36 5.47
CA SER A 74 -7.68 17.68 6.25
C SER A 74 -7.38 19.18 6.27
N LEU A 75 -7.43 19.83 5.09
CA LEU A 75 -7.19 21.27 4.96
C LEU A 75 -8.29 22.10 5.64
N ARG A 76 -9.57 21.71 5.47
CA ARG A 76 -10.70 22.38 6.13
C ARG A 76 -10.62 22.31 7.66
N LEU A 77 -10.08 21.23 8.21
CA LEU A 77 -9.84 21.08 9.64
C LEU A 77 -8.62 21.88 10.13
N GLY A 78 -7.82 22.45 9.23
CA GLY A 78 -6.62 23.21 9.59
C GLY A 78 -5.45 22.31 10.01
N ILE A 79 -5.29 21.15 9.38
CA ILE A 79 -4.09 20.32 9.51
C ILE A 79 -2.96 21.00 8.73
N ASP A 80 -1.75 21.08 9.34
CA ASP A 80 -0.53 21.52 8.66
C ASP A 80 -0.06 20.41 7.71
N VAL A 81 -0.45 20.49 6.42
CA VAL A 81 -0.12 19.50 5.40
C VAL A 81 1.09 19.97 4.60
N ARG A 82 2.20 19.24 4.72
CA ARG A 82 3.47 19.51 4.05
C ARG A 82 3.73 18.45 2.99
N LEU A 83 3.35 18.75 1.76
CA LEU A 83 3.67 17.93 0.58
C LEU A 83 5.10 18.22 0.10
N LYS A 84 5.65 17.35 -0.77
CA LYS A 84 7.05 17.37 -1.22
C LYS A 84 8.03 17.43 -0.04
N THR A 85 7.67 16.82 1.07
CA THR A 85 8.44 16.81 2.31
C THR A 85 8.75 15.37 2.68
N GLU A 86 10.00 14.99 2.46
CA GLU A 86 10.53 13.67 2.77
C GLU A 86 11.04 13.63 4.20
N VAL A 87 10.59 12.64 4.98
CA VAL A 87 11.16 12.35 6.30
C VAL A 87 12.33 11.40 6.10
N VAL A 88 13.53 11.88 6.43
CA VAL A 88 14.78 11.18 6.19
C VAL A 88 15.42 10.59 7.45
N GLY A 89 14.91 10.94 8.63
CA GLY A 89 15.45 10.43 9.88
C GLY A 89 14.53 10.64 11.07
N ILE A 90 14.70 9.80 12.09
CA ILE A 90 14.03 9.89 13.38
C ILE A 90 15.08 9.63 14.46
N GLU A 91 15.28 10.61 15.33
CA GLU A 91 16.19 10.51 16.47
C GLU A 91 15.43 10.21 17.78
N SER A 92 16.19 9.90 18.80
CA SER A 92 15.67 9.71 20.17
C SER A 92 14.83 10.91 20.61
N GLY A 93 13.74 10.66 21.35
CA GLY A 93 12.79 11.70 21.77
C GLY A 93 11.84 12.13 20.66
N LEU A 94 11.71 11.36 19.57
CA LEU A 94 10.87 11.64 18.39
C LEU A 94 11.20 12.96 17.68
N LYS A 95 12.49 13.29 17.54
CA LYS A 95 12.90 14.36 16.66
C LYS A 95 12.92 13.85 15.22
N VAL A 96 12.02 14.39 14.41
CA VAL A 96 11.81 14.03 13.01
C VAL A 96 12.64 14.96 12.12
N TRP A 97 13.50 14.40 11.28
CA TRP A 97 14.25 15.12 10.26
C TRP A 97 13.50 15.09 8.94
N ALA A 98 13.28 16.25 8.35
CA ALA A 98 12.53 16.40 7.11
C ALA A 98 13.30 17.25 6.09
N VAL A 99 13.12 16.93 4.82
CA VAL A 99 13.66 17.68 3.66
C VAL A 99 12.49 18.11 2.78
N GLU A 100 12.27 19.42 2.69
CA GLU A 100 11.25 20.04 1.87
C GLU A 100 11.82 20.39 0.50
N ASP A 101 11.08 20.06 -0.57
CA ASP A 101 11.41 20.37 -1.97
C ASP A 101 12.85 20.00 -2.37
N ARG A 102 13.43 18.95 -1.74
CA ARG A 102 14.81 18.45 -1.93
C ARG A 102 15.91 19.49 -1.65
N SER A 103 15.60 20.56 -0.95
CA SER A 103 16.52 21.68 -0.77
C SER A 103 16.60 22.21 0.64
N LYS A 104 15.52 22.15 1.43
CA LYS A 104 15.46 22.73 2.77
C LYS A 104 15.28 21.63 3.81
N SER A 105 16.29 21.43 4.64
CA SER A 105 16.22 20.51 5.79
C SER A 105 15.83 21.25 7.08
N TYR A 106 15.03 20.56 7.91
CA TYR A 106 14.66 21.03 9.23
C TYR A 106 14.31 19.86 10.16
N THR A 107 14.18 20.15 11.44
CA THR A 107 13.71 19.16 12.43
C THR A 107 12.40 19.59 13.06
N LEU A 108 11.64 18.61 13.52
CA LEU A 108 10.38 18.81 14.25
C LEU A 108 10.30 17.79 15.40
N ASP A 109 10.05 18.27 16.61
CA ASP A 109 9.79 17.41 17.75
C ASP A 109 8.34 16.96 17.76
N ALA A 110 8.10 15.66 17.76
CA ALA A 110 6.76 15.09 17.80
C ALA A 110 6.32 14.70 19.22
N GLY A 111 5.06 14.94 19.56
CA GLY A 111 4.45 14.40 20.78
C GLY A 111 4.05 12.93 20.62
N LYS A 112 3.55 12.56 19.44
CA LYS A 112 3.35 11.19 18.95
C LYS A 112 3.70 11.15 17.48
N LEU A 113 4.17 9.98 17.01
CA LEU A 113 4.55 9.74 15.63
C LEU A 113 3.64 8.67 15.04
N ILE A 114 3.04 8.94 13.87
CA ILE A 114 2.28 7.95 13.11
C ILE A 114 2.97 7.73 11.78
N LEU A 115 3.46 6.51 11.56
CA LEU A 115 4.10 6.10 10.32
C LEU A 115 3.05 5.43 9.40
N ALA A 116 2.83 6.03 8.23
CA ALA A 116 1.93 5.60 7.18
C ALA A 116 2.66 5.52 5.83
N THR A 117 3.90 5.03 5.85
CA THR A 117 4.85 5.04 4.73
C THR A 117 4.49 4.05 3.62
N GLY A 118 3.50 3.18 3.84
CA GLY A 118 3.01 2.27 2.82
C GLY A 118 3.96 1.11 2.54
N ALA A 119 4.03 0.70 1.27
CA ALA A 119 4.82 -0.43 0.79
C ALA A 119 5.37 -0.17 -0.61
N THR A 120 6.46 -0.87 -0.94
CA THR A 120 7.13 -0.84 -2.24
C THR A 120 6.80 -2.10 -3.03
N GLU A 121 6.67 -1.99 -4.36
CA GLU A 121 6.42 -3.14 -5.24
C GLU A 121 7.64 -4.04 -5.36
N ASN A 122 7.41 -5.35 -5.31
CA ASN A 122 8.47 -6.33 -5.47
C ASN A 122 8.91 -6.46 -6.93
N ALA A 123 10.22 -6.59 -7.14
CA ALA A 123 10.79 -7.02 -8.40
C ALA A 123 10.89 -8.55 -8.45
N LEU A 124 10.96 -9.10 -9.66
CA LEU A 124 11.27 -10.49 -9.93
C LEU A 124 12.55 -10.56 -10.79
N SER A 125 13.55 -11.26 -10.29
CA SER A 125 14.81 -11.44 -10.99
C SER A 125 14.72 -12.63 -11.97
N PHE A 126 15.00 -12.37 -13.24
CA PHE A 126 15.12 -13.35 -14.32
C PHE A 126 16.06 -12.80 -15.41
N PRO A 127 16.69 -13.63 -16.25
CA PRO A 127 17.51 -13.14 -17.34
C PRO A 127 16.78 -12.07 -18.20
N GLY A 128 17.38 -10.89 -18.33
CA GLY A 128 16.80 -9.77 -19.08
C GLY A 128 15.82 -8.87 -18.27
N TRP A 129 15.67 -9.05 -16.95
CA TRP A 129 14.77 -8.23 -16.12
C TRP A 129 15.15 -6.74 -16.04
N THR A 130 16.40 -6.39 -16.44
CA THR A 130 16.89 -5.02 -16.49
C THR A 130 16.69 -4.34 -17.86
N LEU A 131 16.14 -5.05 -18.85
CA LEU A 131 15.85 -4.46 -20.15
C LEU A 131 14.80 -3.32 -20.03
N PRO A 132 14.97 -2.20 -20.75
CA PRO A 132 13.89 -1.22 -20.89
C PRO A 132 12.60 -1.91 -21.37
N GLY A 133 11.48 -1.60 -20.72
CA GLY A 133 10.20 -2.28 -20.95
C GLY A 133 9.82 -3.28 -19.84
N VAL A 134 10.77 -3.67 -18.98
CA VAL A 134 10.42 -4.39 -17.72
C VAL A 134 10.17 -3.38 -16.61
N MET A 135 9.01 -3.45 -15.99
CA MET A 135 8.59 -2.52 -14.92
C MET A 135 7.59 -3.17 -13.97
N THR A 136 7.34 -2.57 -12.83
CA THR A 136 6.27 -3.00 -11.93
C THR A 136 4.90 -2.53 -12.45
N ALA A 137 3.83 -3.23 -12.06
CA ALA A 137 2.47 -2.89 -12.48
C ALA A 137 2.05 -1.50 -11.99
N GLY A 138 2.45 -1.10 -10.78
CA GLY A 138 2.18 0.24 -10.25
C GLY A 138 2.96 1.35 -10.96
N CYS A 139 4.16 1.06 -11.46
CA CYS A 139 4.89 1.97 -12.36
C CYS A 139 4.09 2.18 -13.65
N ALA A 140 3.68 1.10 -14.33
CA ALA A 140 2.83 1.17 -15.52
C ALA A 140 1.53 1.94 -15.26
N GLN A 141 0.88 1.69 -14.11
CA GLN A 141 -0.32 2.40 -13.68
C GLN A 141 -0.08 3.91 -13.51
N THR A 142 1.05 4.28 -12.95
CA THR A 142 1.44 5.69 -12.78
C THR A 142 1.65 6.36 -14.14
N LEU A 143 2.36 5.71 -15.05
CA LEU A 143 2.58 6.21 -16.41
C LEU A 143 1.24 6.49 -17.12
N ILE A 144 0.32 5.54 -17.16
CA ILE A 144 -0.95 5.71 -17.89
C ILE A 144 -1.94 6.64 -17.18
N ASN A 145 -2.10 6.52 -15.86
CA ASN A 145 -3.17 7.20 -15.13
C ASN A 145 -2.79 8.62 -14.68
N VAL A 146 -1.50 8.88 -14.43
CA VAL A 146 -1.01 10.16 -13.93
C VAL A 146 -0.32 10.96 -15.05
N HIS A 147 0.61 10.32 -15.74
CA HIS A 147 1.44 11.00 -16.75
C HIS A 147 0.84 10.93 -18.16
N ARG A 148 -0.19 10.11 -18.40
CA ARG A 148 -0.82 9.91 -19.73
C ARG A 148 0.16 9.38 -20.79
N VAL A 149 1.12 8.57 -20.34
CA VAL A 149 2.12 7.91 -21.17
C VAL A 149 1.81 6.42 -21.24
N LEU A 150 1.70 5.89 -22.46
CA LEU A 150 1.54 4.46 -22.69
C LEU A 150 2.93 3.78 -22.61
N PRO A 151 3.20 2.87 -21.67
CA PRO A 151 4.54 2.30 -21.48
C PRO A 151 4.97 1.34 -22.59
N GLY A 152 4.00 0.81 -23.35
CA GLY A 152 4.22 -0.09 -24.46
C GLY A 152 2.91 -0.51 -25.12
N LYS A 153 3.00 -1.23 -26.23
CA LYS A 153 1.84 -1.62 -27.05
C LYS A 153 1.39 -3.06 -26.82
N LYS A 154 2.33 -3.95 -26.50
CA LYS A 154 2.08 -5.38 -26.26
C LYS A 154 2.63 -5.78 -24.90
N VAL A 155 1.76 -6.07 -23.95
CA VAL A 155 2.13 -6.24 -22.55
C VAL A 155 1.93 -7.70 -22.09
N LEU A 156 2.96 -8.26 -21.42
CA LEU A 156 2.82 -9.42 -20.58
C LEU A 156 2.61 -8.95 -19.14
N MET A 157 1.54 -9.40 -18.49
CA MET A 157 1.31 -9.18 -17.05
C MET A 157 1.75 -10.41 -16.26
N VAL A 158 2.67 -10.23 -15.32
CA VAL A 158 3.16 -11.28 -14.42
C VAL A 158 2.53 -11.08 -13.05
N GLY A 159 1.67 -12.00 -12.65
CA GLY A 159 0.84 -11.95 -11.44
C GLY A 159 -0.60 -11.57 -11.71
N SER A 160 -1.51 -12.37 -11.15
CA SER A 160 -2.97 -12.25 -11.30
C SER A 160 -3.68 -11.71 -10.06
N GLY A 161 -2.94 -11.15 -9.09
CA GLY A 161 -3.52 -10.45 -7.94
C GLY A 161 -4.34 -9.23 -8.37
N ASN A 162 -5.04 -8.58 -7.41
CA ASN A 162 -5.89 -7.41 -7.71
C ASN A 162 -5.14 -6.33 -8.51
N VAL A 163 -3.91 -6.00 -8.12
CA VAL A 163 -3.10 -4.99 -8.82
C VAL A 163 -2.87 -5.41 -10.27
N GLY A 164 -2.41 -6.65 -10.52
CA GLY A 164 -2.11 -7.13 -11.87
C GLY A 164 -3.32 -7.08 -12.80
N VAL A 165 -4.48 -7.62 -12.36
CA VAL A 165 -5.68 -7.64 -13.22
C VAL A 165 -6.32 -6.27 -13.40
N ILE A 166 -6.24 -5.38 -12.40
CA ILE A 166 -6.72 -3.99 -12.52
C ILE A 166 -5.86 -3.22 -13.51
N VAL A 167 -4.54 -3.31 -13.37
CA VAL A 167 -3.60 -2.61 -14.25
C VAL A 167 -3.64 -3.16 -15.67
N ALA A 168 -3.75 -4.50 -15.85
CA ALA A 168 -3.95 -5.10 -17.17
C ALA A 168 -5.19 -4.50 -17.87
N TYR A 169 -6.32 -4.39 -17.16
CA TYR A 169 -7.53 -3.78 -17.72
C TYR A 169 -7.34 -2.29 -18.06
N GLN A 170 -6.64 -1.54 -17.20
CA GLN A 170 -6.37 -0.12 -17.43
C GLN A 170 -5.41 0.11 -18.61
N LEU A 171 -4.40 -0.74 -18.80
CA LEU A 171 -3.53 -0.72 -19.96
C LEU A 171 -4.33 -0.94 -21.25
N MET A 172 -5.27 -1.87 -21.26
CA MET A 172 -6.17 -2.09 -22.39
C MET A 172 -7.06 -0.88 -22.67
N GLN A 173 -7.59 -0.23 -21.63
CA GLN A 173 -8.35 1.02 -21.78
C GLN A 173 -7.50 2.17 -22.33
N ALA A 174 -6.18 2.17 -22.06
CA ALA A 174 -5.23 3.13 -22.59
C ALA A 174 -4.76 2.80 -24.04
N GLY A 175 -5.18 1.66 -24.60
CA GLY A 175 -4.88 1.26 -25.98
C GLY A 175 -3.78 0.22 -26.13
N ALA A 176 -3.22 -0.33 -25.03
CA ALA A 176 -2.29 -1.45 -25.12
C ALA A 176 -3.04 -2.78 -25.35
N ARG A 177 -2.37 -3.73 -25.99
CA ARG A 177 -2.80 -5.13 -26.05
C ARG A 177 -2.13 -5.91 -24.92
N VAL A 178 -2.89 -6.49 -24.01
CA VAL A 178 -2.37 -7.45 -23.05
C VAL A 178 -2.33 -8.83 -23.72
N ALA A 179 -1.12 -9.34 -23.95
CA ALA A 179 -0.90 -10.62 -24.64
C ALA A 179 -1.32 -11.80 -23.76
N ALA A 180 -0.95 -11.75 -22.48
CA ALA A 180 -1.35 -12.74 -21.47
C ALA A 180 -1.22 -12.17 -20.06
N VAL A 181 -1.91 -12.83 -19.12
CA VAL A 181 -1.66 -12.73 -17.67
C VAL A 181 -1.15 -14.08 -17.20
N ILE A 182 0.05 -14.14 -16.63
CA ILE A 182 0.60 -15.36 -16.07
C ILE A 182 0.52 -15.34 -14.54
N GLU A 183 0.33 -16.51 -13.94
CA GLU A 183 0.21 -16.70 -12.50
C GLU A 183 0.97 -17.96 -12.06
N ALA A 184 1.84 -17.80 -11.08
CA ALA A 184 2.62 -18.93 -10.56
C ALA A 184 1.75 -19.95 -9.80
N LEU A 185 0.71 -19.47 -9.12
CA LEU A 185 -0.22 -20.33 -8.40
C LEU A 185 -1.19 -21.06 -9.36
N PRO A 186 -1.77 -22.21 -8.94
CA PRO A 186 -2.71 -22.98 -9.77
C PRO A 186 -4.07 -22.29 -9.94
N ARG A 187 -4.28 -21.14 -9.27
CA ARG A 187 -5.53 -20.35 -9.31
C ARG A 187 -5.23 -18.87 -9.35
N LEU A 188 -6.16 -18.09 -9.91
CA LEU A 188 -6.05 -16.64 -9.96
C LEU A 188 -6.22 -16.02 -8.58
N GLY A 189 -5.41 -14.99 -8.27
CA GLY A 189 -5.40 -14.30 -6.99
C GLY A 189 -6.35 -13.11 -6.89
N GLY A 190 -6.74 -12.50 -8.01
CA GLY A 190 -7.58 -11.31 -8.04
C GLY A 190 -9.07 -11.60 -7.88
N TYR A 191 -9.84 -10.58 -7.48
CA TYR A 191 -11.29 -10.66 -7.36
C TYR A 191 -11.94 -11.03 -8.69
N GLY A 192 -12.96 -11.90 -8.65
CA GLY A 192 -13.66 -12.39 -9.82
C GLY A 192 -14.22 -11.29 -10.71
N VAL A 193 -14.66 -10.17 -10.14
CA VAL A 193 -15.15 -8.99 -10.88
C VAL A 193 -14.09 -8.36 -11.78
N HIS A 194 -12.82 -8.36 -11.35
CA HIS A 194 -11.71 -7.82 -12.15
C HIS A 194 -11.22 -8.84 -13.18
N THR A 195 -11.00 -10.09 -12.77
CA THR A 195 -10.56 -11.16 -13.69
C THR A 195 -11.56 -11.38 -14.81
N ALA A 196 -12.88 -11.31 -14.52
CA ALA A 196 -13.93 -11.45 -15.54
C ALA A 196 -13.89 -10.34 -16.61
N LYS A 197 -13.52 -9.10 -16.24
CA LYS A 197 -13.37 -8.01 -17.21
C LYS A 197 -12.25 -8.28 -18.21
N VAL A 198 -11.10 -8.71 -17.71
CA VAL A 198 -9.91 -9.01 -18.51
C VAL A 198 -10.18 -10.24 -19.42
N ARG A 199 -10.83 -11.29 -18.90
CA ARG A 199 -11.24 -12.47 -19.69
C ARG A 199 -12.21 -12.13 -20.81
N ARG A 200 -13.26 -11.34 -20.53
CA ARG A 200 -14.22 -10.91 -21.54
C ARG A 200 -13.59 -10.08 -22.65
N ALA A 201 -12.48 -9.41 -22.37
CA ALA A 201 -11.71 -8.71 -23.38
C ALA A 201 -10.78 -9.63 -24.19
N GLY A 202 -10.84 -10.94 -24.01
CA GLY A 202 -10.11 -11.94 -24.81
C GLY A 202 -8.69 -12.22 -24.34
N VAL A 203 -8.28 -11.75 -23.16
CA VAL A 203 -6.93 -12.00 -22.62
C VAL A 203 -6.82 -13.41 -22.06
N ALA A 204 -5.76 -14.13 -22.47
CA ALA A 204 -5.44 -15.45 -21.94
C ALA A 204 -4.88 -15.36 -20.51
N PHE A 205 -5.28 -16.28 -19.64
CA PHE A 205 -4.73 -16.48 -18.31
C PHE A 205 -4.01 -17.83 -18.25
N HIS A 206 -2.75 -17.84 -17.85
CA HIS A 206 -1.95 -19.05 -17.68
C HIS A 206 -1.56 -19.20 -16.20
N CYS A 207 -2.28 -20.07 -15.48
CA CYS A 207 -1.91 -20.49 -14.12
C CYS A 207 -0.77 -21.52 -14.14
N SER A 208 -0.11 -21.74 -13.01
CA SER A 208 1.08 -22.57 -12.86
C SER A 208 2.12 -22.23 -13.93
N THR A 209 2.38 -20.94 -14.15
CA THR A 209 3.24 -20.44 -15.22
C THR A 209 4.11 -19.29 -14.70
N THR A 210 5.39 -19.32 -15.05
CA THR A 210 6.34 -18.26 -14.71
C THR A 210 7.03 -17.70 -15.94
N ILE A 211 7.65 -16.52 -15.78
CA ILE A 211 8.57 -15.98 -16.77
C ILE A 211 9.95 -16.62 -16.58
N LEU A 212 10.57 -17.05 -17.67
CA LEU A 212 11.92 -17.58 -17.68
C LEU A 212 12.96 -16.52 -18.01
N ARG A 213 12.68 -15.68 -19.01
CA ARG A 213 13.56 -14.59 -19.45
C ARG A 213 12.84 -13.60 -20.34
N ALA A 214 13.40 -12.40 -20.44
CA ALA A 214 13.09 -11.42 -21.47
C ALA A 214 14.25 -11.34 -22.48
N GLU A 215 13.93 -11.11 -23.74
CA GLU A 215 14.88 -11.01 -24.84
C GLU A 215 14.65 -9.70 -25.61
N GLY A 216 15.74 -9.11 -26.08
CA GLY A 216 15.73 -7.90 -26.90
C GLY A 216 17.09 -7.20 -26.90
N LYS A 217 17.31 -6.25 -27.81
CA LYS A 217 18.59 -5.50 -27.94
C LYS A 217 18.58 -4.20 -27.14
N GLU A 218 17.66 -3.31 -27.45
CA GLU A 218 17.54 -1.99 -26.79
C GLU A 218 16.42 -1.96 -25.75
N GLY A 219 15.54 -2.95 -25.75
CA GLY A 219 14.41 -3.13 -24.86
C GLY A 219 13.80 -4.50 -25.05
N VAL A 220 12.70 -4.75 -24.36
CA VAL A 220 11.96 -5.99 -24.48
C VAL A 220 11.36 -6.16 -25.87
N GLU A 221 11.66 -7.26 -26.55
CA GLU A 221 11.06 -7.66 -27.82
C GLU A 221 10.26 -8.97 -27.65
N LYS A 222 10.68 -9.81 -26.71
CA LYS A 222 10.04 -11.11 -26.42
C LYS A 222 10.12 -11.43 -24.95
N ALA A 223 9.15 -12.21 -24.47
CA ALA A 223 9.18 -12.89 -23.19
C ALA A 223 9.05 -14.40 -23.39
N VAL A 224 9.86 -15.18 -22.70
CA VAL A 224 9.73 -16.64 -22.64
C VAL A 224 9.12 -17.01 -21.32
N ILE A 225 8.00 -17.73 -21.38
CA ILE A 225 7.26 -18.25 -20.23
C ILE A 225 7.24 -19.77 -20.25
N ALA A 226 7.09 -20.42 -19.09
CA ALA A 226 6.94 -21.89 -19.02
C ALA A 226 5.99 -22.27 -17.89
N LYS A 227 5.43 -23.48 -17.98
CA LYS A 227 4.73 -24.12 -16.87
C LYS A 227 5.71 -24.43 -15.75
N ILE A 228 5.21 -24.43 -14.52
CA ILE A 228 5.95 -24.79 -13.31
C ILE A 228 5.28 -25.93 -12.56
N ASP A 229 6.10 -26.73 -11.88
CA ASP A 229 5.65 -27.78 -10.98
C ASP A 229 5.21 -27.23 -9.61
N GLU A 230 4.77 -28.11 -8.70
CA GLU A 230 4.36 -27.76 -7.34
C GLU A 230 5.48 -27.15 -6.48
N LYS A 231 6.74 -27.32 -6.89
CA LYS A 231 7.94 -26.74 -6.26
C LYS A 231 8.40 -25.46 -6.95
N PHE A 232 7.53 -24.87 -7.79
CA PHE A 232 7.82 -23.68 -8.59
C PHE A 232 8.99 -23.81 -9.56
N ARG A 233 9.35 -25.04 -9.99
CA ARG A 233 10.43 -25.26 -10.95
C ARG A 233 9.85 -25.34 -12.37
N PRO A 234 10.49 -24.69 -13.35
CA PRO A 234 10.07 -24.77 -14.75
C PRO A 234 10.06 -26.20 -15.27
N ILE A 235 9.01 -26.55 -16.01
CA ILE A 235 8.85 -27.87 -16.66
C ILE A 235 9.43 -27.76 -18.06
N PRO A 236 10.53 -28.46 -18.39
CA PRO A 236 11.16 -28.45 -19.72
C PRO A 236 10.19 -28.88 -20.82
N GLY A 237 10.28 -28.22 -21.99
CA GLY A 237 9.42 -28.50 -23.15
C GLY A 237 8.04 -27.84 -23.10
N THR A 238 7.80 -26.99 -22.10
CA THR A 238 6.55 -26.19 -21.99
C THR A 238 6.76 -24.71 -22.30
N GLU A 239 7.94 -24.36 -22.79
CA GLU A 239 8.32 -23.00 -23.09
C GLU A 239 7.43 -22.40 -24.20
N GLN A 240 6.98 -21.18 -23.98
CA GLN A 240 6.24 -20.40 -24.98
C GLN A 240 6.90 -19.04 -25.13
N ILE A 241 7.04 -18.61 -26.37
CA ILE A 241 7.58 -17.29 -26.72
C ILE A 241 6.40 -16.37 -26.99
N LEU A 242 6.38 -15.21 -26.33
CA LEU A 242 5.40 -14.17 -26.53
C LEU A 242 6.11 -12.93 -27.11
N ASP A 243 5.61 -12.41 -28.24
CA ASP A 243 6.06 -11.14 -28.79
C ASP A 243 5.42 -10.01 -27.95
N VAL A 244 6.22 -9.36 -27.13
CA VAL A 244 5.82 -8.27 -26.23
C VAL A 244 6.93 -7.23 -26.16
N ASP A 245 6.55 -5.97 -26.00
CA ASP A 245 7.46 -4.84 -25.80
C ASP A 245 7.49 -4.37 -24.33
N THR A 246 6.64 -4.93 -23.50
CA THR A 246 6.53 -4.53 -22.10
C THR A 246 6.18 -5.73 -21.21
N ILE A 247 6.85 -5.83 -20.06
CA ILE A 247 6.59 -6.82 -19.02
C ILE A 247 6.25 -6.08 -17.74
N CYS A 248 5.02 -6.24 -17.24
CA CYS A 248 4.56 -5.64 -15.99
C CYS A 248 4.56 -6.67 -14.86
N LEU A 249 5.28 -6.39 -13.79
CA LEU A 249 5.40 -7.25 -12.61
C LEU A 249 4.39 -6.85 -11.54
N ALA A 250 3.52 -7.78 -11.14
CA ALA A 250 2.56 -7.64 -10.06
C ALA A 250 2.72 -8.78 -9.04
N VAL A 251 3.95 -8.91 -8.53
CA VAL A 251 4.42 -10.08 -7.75
C VAL A 251 4.47 -9.82 -6.24
N GLY A 252 3.70 -8.86 -5.76
CA GLY A 252 3.57 -8.53 -4.35
C GLY A 252 4.16 -7.17 -3.99
N LEU A 253 4.05 -6.84 -2.70
CA LEU A 253 4.59 -5.62 -2.10
C LEU A 253 5.31 -5.97 -0.80
N THR A 254 6.29 -5.14 -0.44
CA THR A 254 7.02 -5.21 0.84
C THR A 254 6.79 -3.92 1.62
N PRO A 255 6.41 -3.99 2.91
CA PRO A 255 6.24 -2.81 3.76
C PRO A 255 7.49 -1.93 3.81
N SER A 256 7.32 -0.60 3.73
CA SER A 256 8.40 0.39 3.83
C SER A 256 8.70 0.68 5.31
N ILE A 257 9.62 -0.11 5.91
CA ILE A 257 9.83 -0.18 7.36
C ILE A 257 11.00 0.69 7.86
N GLU A 258 11.75 1.34 7.00
CA GLU A 258 13.01 2.02 7.31
C GLU A 258 12.84 3.03 8.45
N LEU A 259 11.82 3.88 8.37
CA LEU A 259 11.53 4.87 9.42
C LEU A 259 11.09 4.21 10.74
N SER A 260 10.42 3.07 10.68
CA SER A 260 10.07 2.32 11.89
C SER A 260 11.28 1.70 12.57
N CYS A 261 12.27 1.28 11.80
CA CYS A 261 13.56 0.82 12.32
C CYS A 261 14.31 1.97 13.01
N LEU A 262 14.39 3.14 12.37
CA LEU A 262 15.00 4.35 12.96
C LEU A 262 14.27 4.81 14.23
N ALA A 263 12.95 4.64 14.29
CA ALA A 263 12.15 4.93 15.48
C ALA A 263 12.28 3.86 16.59
N GLY A 264 13.14 2.86 16.43
CA GLY A 264 13.36 1.79 17.41
C GLY A 264 12.19 0.80 17.55
N CYS A 265 11.34 0.67 16.53
CA CYS A 265 10.25 -0.29 16.54
C CYS A 265 10.78 -1.71 16.29
N ARG A 266 10.33 -2.67 17.11
CA ARG A 266 10.65 -4.09 16.90
C ARG A 266 10.01 -4.60 15.61
N GLN A 267 10.78 -5.27 14.77
CA GLN A 267 10.33 -5.87 13.53
C GLN A 267 9.96 -7.33 13.72
N ILE A 268 8.93 -7.78 12.98
CA ILE A 268 8.48 -9.18 12.89
C ILE A 268 8.32 -9.57 11.43
N TYR A 269 8.41 -10.88 11.14
CA TYR A 269 8.29 -11.39 9.78
C TYR A 269 6.96 -12.13 9.59
N VAL A 270 6.10 -11.64 8.69
CA VAL A 270 4.80 -12.22 8.35
C VAL A 270 4.65 -12.25 6.82
N PRO A 271 5.02 -13.36 6.16
CA PRO A 271 5.07 -13.44 4.69
C PRO A 271 3.72 -13.21 4.02
N GLU A 272 2.60 -13.55 4.65
CA GLU A 272 1.26 -13.33 4.12
C GLU A 272 0.86 -11.85 4.03
N LEU A 273 1.59 -10.98 4.73
CA LEU A 273 1.35 -9.53 4.76
C LEU A 273 2.50 -8.72 4.13
N GLY A 274 3.40 -9.38 3.40
CA GLY A 274 4.46 -8.72 2.63
C GLY A 274 5.87 -8.83 3.24
N GLY A 275 6.06 -9.55 4.35
CA GLY A 275 7.38 -9.81 4.92
C GLY A 275 7.64 -9.12 6.26
N ASN A 276 8.73 -8.35 6.36
CA ASN A 276 9.07 -7.64 7.59
C ASN A 276 8.15 -6.43 7.81
N MET A 277 7.69 -6.28 9.05
CA MET A 277 6.85 -5.16 9.46
C MET A 277 7.02 -4.87 10.96
N PRO A 278 6.72 -3.66 11.44
CA PRO A 278 6.77 -3.36 12.87
C PRO A 278 5.66 -4.09 13.64
N ALA A 279 6.03 -4.70 14.78
CA ALA A 279 5.07 -5.26 15.71
C ALA A 279 4.17 -4.16 16.28
N HIS A 280 2.87 -4.39 16.33
CA HIS A 280 1.90 -3.43 16.84
C HIS A 280 0.80 -4.10 17.68
N ASP A 281 0.11 -3.32 18.52
CA ASP A 281 -1.07 -3.76 19.26
C ASP A 281 -2.37 -3.54 18.46
N ASP A 282 -3.48 -3.81 19.12
CA ASP A 282 -4.83 -3.64 18.56
C ASP A 282 -5.28 -2.18 18.42
N TYR A 283 -4.46 -1.22 18.85
CA TYR A 283 -4.57 0.23 18.59
C TYR A 283 -3.56 0.72 17.54
N MET A 284 -2.88 -0.18 16.85
CA MET A 284 -1.81 0.12 15.89
C MET A 284 -0.56 0.79 16.52
N ARG A 285 -0.42 0.75 17.85
CA ARG A 285 0.72 1.27 18.58
C ARG A 285 1.87 0.25 18.49
N SER A 286 3.05 0.69 18.09
CA SER A 286 4.22 -0.18 17.93
C SER A 286 4.83 -0.61 19.28
N SER A 287 5.97 -1.31 19.26
CA SER A 287 6.76 -1.60 20.47
C SER A 287 7.32 -0.32 21.12
N ASN A 288 7.54 0.75 20.35
CA ASN A 288 7.75 2.09 20.88
C ASN A 288 6.39 2.74 21.14
N GLU A 289 6.03 2.93 22.41
CA GLU A 289 4.72 3.45 22.83
C GLU A 289 4.37 4.85 22.32
N SER A 290 5.33 5.57 21.79
CA SER A 290 5.12 6.88 21.20
C SER A 290 4.97 6.85 19.68
N VAL A 291 5.07 5.66 19.06
CA VAL A 291 5.02 5.45 17.61
C VAL A 291 3.87 4.51 17.25
N TYR A 292 3.07 4.92 16.28
CA TYR A 292 1.99 4.14 15.66
C TYR A 292 2.36 3.80 14.23
N VAL A 293 1.87 2.67 13.73
CA VAL A 293 2.13 2.19 12.36
C VAL A 293 0.81 1.80 11.71
N VAL A 294 0.48 2.34 10.52
CA VAL A 294 -0.84 2.19 9.91
C VAL A 294 -0.78 2.00 8.40
N GLY A 295 -1.68 1.21 7.86
CA GLY A 295 -1.71 0.85 6.44
C GLY A 295 -0.62 -0.15 6.10
N ASP A 296 -0.14 -0.13 4.86
CA ASP A 296 0.72 -1.19 4.33
C ASP A 296 2.06 -1.38 5.05
N ILE A 297 2.57 -0.38 5.77
CA ILE A 297 3.74 -0.56 6.67
C ILE A 297 3.44 -1.57 7.79
N ALA A 298 2.20 -1.63 8.25
CA ALA A 298 1.76 -2.57 9.29
C ALA A 298 1.31 -3.93 8.71
N GLY A 299 1.50 -4.13 7.42
CA GLY A 299 1.13 -5.32 6.65
C GLY A 299 0.19 -4.98 5.49
N VAL A 300 0.54 -5.48 4.31
CA VAL A 300 -0.13 -5.13 3.05
C VAL A 300 -1.56 -5.67 3.00
N GLU A 301 -2.53 -4.75 2.93
CA GLU A 301 -3.95 -5.05 2.79
C GLU A 301 -4.62 -4.13 1.75
N GLU A 302 -5.93 -3.90 1.88
CA GLU A 302 -6.69 -3.02 1.02
C GLU A 302 -6.72 -1.57 1.57
N ALA A 303 -6.95 -0.59 0.71
CA ALA A 303 -7.02 0.82 1.14
C ALA A 303 -8.14 1.09 2.17
N SER A 304 -9.23 0.31 2.16
CA SER A 304 -10.31 0.42 3.14
C SER A 304 -9.85 0.01 4.54
N THR A 305 -9.07 -1.07 4.67
CA THR A 305 -8.47 -1.47 5.95
C THR A 305 -7.45 -0.45 6.42
N ALA A 306 -6.64 0.10 5.51
CA ALA A 306 -5.68 1.16 5.81
C ALA A 306 -6.37 2.43 6.37
N MET A 307 -7.53 2.82 5.84
CA MET A 307 -8.33 3.93 6.38
C MET A 307 -8.78 3.66 7.83
N GLU A 308 -9.28 2.46 8.13
CA GLU A 308 -9.73 2.12 9.49
C GLU A 308 -8.54 1.98 10.46
N GLU A 309 -7.42 1.42 10.05
CA GLU A 309 -6.19 1.41 10.86
C GLU A 309 -5.72 2.83 11.18
N GLY A 310 -5.77 3.73 10.20
CA GLY A 310 -5.48 5.14 10.40
C GLY A 310 -6.41 5.80 11.43
N ARG A 311 -7.73 5.59 11.32
CA ARG A 311 -8.70 6.12 12.30
C ARG A 311 -8.42 5.57 13.70
N LEU A 312 -8.16 4.27 13.81
CA LEU A 312 -7.89 3.61 15.09
C LEU A 312 -6.66 4.20 15.79
N ALA A 313 -5.56 4.35 15.06
CA ALA A 313 -4.34 4.96 15.58
C ALA A 313 -4.54 6.45 15.94
N GLY A 314 -5.22 7.21 15.09
CA GLY A 314 -5.50 8.63 15.33
C GLY A 314 -6.33 8.85 16.60
N LEU A 315 -7.37 8.05 16.81
CA LEU A 315 -8.21 8.09 18.02
C LEU A 315 -7.40 7.77 19.28
N HIS A 316 -6.63 6.66 19.26
CA HIS A 316 -5.85 6.26 20.40
C HIS A 316 -4.68 7.24 20.68
N ALA A 317 -4.03 7.77 19.66
CA ALA A 317 -2.99 8.78 19.81
C ALA A 317 -3.55 10.09 20.40
N ALA A 318 -4.74 10.53 19.97
CA ALA A 318 -5.42 11.71 20.53
C ALA A 318 -5.71 11.52 22.03
N TRP A 319 -6.20 10.36 22.43
CA TRP A 319 -6.38 10.01 23.83
C TRP A 319 -5.05 10.01 24.61
N ALA A 320 -4.02 9.35 24.08
CA ALA A 320 -2.70 9.27 24.70
C ALA A 320 -2.02 10.63 24.85
N MET A 321 -2.39 11.63 24.02
CA MET A 321 -1.95 13.02 24.10
C MET A 321 -2.84 13.90 25.00
N GLY A 322 -3.93 13.34 25.58
CA GLY A 322 -4.83 14.05 26.47
C GLY A 322 -5.90 14.90 25.80
N TYR A 323 -6.16 14.71 24.50
CA TYR A 323 -7.18 15.40 23.73
C TYR A 323 -8.54 14.67 23.67
N MET A 324 -8.65 13.53 24.31
CA MET A 324 -9.87 12.71 24.33
C MET A 324 -10.01 12.00 25.68
N ASP A 325 -11.23 11.91 26.19
CA ASP A 325 -11.53 11.14 27.40
C ASP A 325 -11.60 9.63 27.13
N ASP A 326 -11.50 8.81 28.20
CA ASP A 326 -11.48 7.36 28.14
C ASP A 326 -12.75 6.77 27.53
N GLN A 327 -13.92 7.32 27.84
CA GLN A 327 -15.20 6.80 27.36
C GLN A 327 -15.36 7.02 25.86
N THR A 328 -15.08 8.22 25.40
CA THR A 328 -15.11 8.58 23.97
C THR A 328 -14.10 7.74 23.18
N MET A 329 -12.89 7.58 23.70
CA MET A 329 -11.86 6.76 23.07
C MET A 329 -12.33 5.32 22.91
N LYS A 330 -12.80 4.68 23.98
CA LYS A 330 -13.29 3.30 23.96
C LYS A 330 -14.44 3.09 22.97
N THR A 331 -15.43 3.99 23.01
CA THR A 331 -16.59 3.91 22.10
C THR A 331 -16.16 3.99 20.64
N ARG A 332 -15.42 5.02 20.28
CA ARG A 332 -15.02 5.25 18.88
C ARG A 332 -14.03 4.21 18.34
N THR A 333 -13.10 3.73 19.18
CA THR A 333 -12.18 2.68 18.76
C THR A 333 -12.89 1.33 18.60
N ASN A 334 -13.89 1.01 19.41
CA ASN A 334 -14.69 -0.21 19.23
C ASN A 334 -15.48 -0.17 17.92
N GLU A 335 -16.18 0.93 17.61
CA GLU A 335 -16.86 1.10 16.32
C GLU A 335 -15.90 0.94 15.14
N THR A 336 -14.69 1.48 15.25
CA THR A 336 -13.66 1.38 14.21
C THR A 336 -13.16 -0.06 14.06
N ARG A 337 -12.96 -0.79 15.16
CA ARG A 337 -12.59 -2.22 15.14
C ARG A 337 -13.68 -3.09 14.53
N GLU A 338 -14.94 -2.85 14.82
CA GLU A 338 -16.06 -3.58 14.22
C GLU A 338 -16.04 -3.42 12.69
N ARG A 339 -15.85 -2.20 12.17
CA ARG A 339 -15.72 -1.95 10.73
C ARG A 339 -14.49 -2.64 10.14
N LEU A 340 -13.34 -2.57 10.83
CA LEU A 340 -12.11 -3.23 10.39
C LEU A 340 -12.24 -4.76 10.35
N GLN A 341 -12.88 -5.35 11.35
CA GLN A 341 -13.16 -6.79 11.39
C GLN A 341 -14.10 -7.20 10.26
N ALA A 342 -15.14 -6.40 9.98
CA ALA A 342 -16.06 -6.67 8.87
C ALA A 342 -15.33 -6.68 7.51
N LEU A 343 -14.35 -5.79 7.29
CA LEU A 343 -13.53 -5.77 6.08
C LEU A 343 -12.64 -7.02 5.92
N ARG A 344 -12.22 -7.62 7.04
CA ARG A 344 -11.36 -8.82 7.06
C ARG A 344 -12.13 -10.13 7.02
N GLN A 345 -13.47 -10.10 6.88
CA GLN A 345 -14.29 -11.30 6.73
C GLN A 345 -14.30 -11.83 5.28
N GLY A 346 -14.75 -13.11 5.13
CA GLY A 346 -14.87 -13.75 3.82
C GLY A 346 -13.57 -14.34 3.28
N VAL A 347 -13.67 -15.00 2.13
CA VAL A 347 -12.61 -15.85 1.56
C VAL A 347 -11.29 -15.12 1.32
N PHE A 348 -11.34 -13.83 0.97
CA PHE A 348 -10.14 -13.01 0.71
C PHE A 348 -9.57 -12.37 1.98
N GLY A 349 -10.39 -12.12 3.00
CA GLY A 349 -9.99 -11.46 4.25
C GLY A 349 -9.44 -12.40 5.30
N GLN A 350 -9.97 -13.64 5.40
CA GLN A 350 -9.64 -14.59 6.47
C GLN A 350 -8.14 -14.86 6.66
N LYS A 351 -7.38 -15.00 5.58
CA LYS A 351 -5.93 -15.23 5.67
C LYS A 351 -5.20 -14.04 6.28
N ARG A 352 -5.60 -12.83 5.87
CA ARG A 352 -5.05 -11.57 6.39
C ARG A 352 -5.45 -11.38 7.85
N PHE A 353 -6.69 -11.67 8.19
CA PHE A 353 -7.18 -11.65 9.57
C PHE A 353 -6.35 -12.56 10.48
N ALA A 354 -6.16 -13.84 10.11
CA ALA A 354 -5.35 -14.78 10.86
C ALA A 354 -3.88 -14.34 11.00
N ALA A 355 -3.32 -13.71 9.96
CA ALA A 355 -1.97 -13.15 10.01
C ALA A 355 -1.88 -11.96 10.97
N LYS A 356 -2.88 -11.07 10.98
CA LYS A 356 -2.95 -9.93 11.92
C LYS A 356 -3.11 -10.41 13.38
N GLU A 357 -3.93 -11.42 13.65
CA GLU A 357 -4.05 -12.01 14.98
C GLU A 357 -2.71 -12.56 15.51
N ARG A 358 -1.88 -13.16 14.63
CA ARG A 358 -0.52 -13.58 15.01
C ARG A 358 0.38 -12.41 15.40
N ILE A 359 0.27 -11.26 14.74
CA ILE A 359 1.01 -10.04 15.13
C ILE A 359 0.66 -9.63 16.55
N LEU A 360 -0.65 -9.59 16.85
CA LEU A 360 -1.14 -9.22 18.18
C LEU A 360 -0.67 -10.20 19.27
N ALA A 361 -0.64 -11.50 18.97
CA ALA A 361 -0.09 -12.51 19.86
C ALA A 361 1.41 -12.31 20.12
N MET A 362 2.21 -12.14 19.05
CA MET A 362 3.67 -11.94 19.15
C MET A 362 4.06 -10.69 19.94
N ARG A 363 3.17 -9.71 20.06
CA ARG A 363 3.44 -8.53 20.89
C ARG A 363 3.20 -8.77 22.37
N LYS A 364 2.23 -9.62 22.73
CA LYS A 364 1.92 -9.94 24.13
C LYS A 364 3.04 -10.73 24.81
N ASP A 365 3.81 -11.48 24.04
CA ASP A 365 4.91 -12.33 24.52
C ASP A 365 6.25 -11.57 24.65
N ALA A 366 6.23 -10.27 24.54
CA ALA A 366 7.38 -9.36 24.58
C ALA A 366 7.23 -8.26 25.61
#